data_498bc52a1da9af5f96d1e41d5fbae41c
#
_entry.id   498bc52a1da9af5f96d1e41d5fbae41c
#
_cell.length_a   1.000
_cell.length_b   1.000
_cell.length_c   1.000
_cell.angle_alpha   90.00
_cell.angle_beta   90.00
_cell.angle_gamma   90.00
#
_symmetry.space_group_name_H-M   'P 1'
#
loop_
_entity.id
_entity.type
_entity.pdbx_description
1 polymer ?
#
loop_
_entity_poly.entity_id
_entity_poly.type
_entity_poly.pdbx_seq_one_letter_code
_entity_poly.pdbx_strand_id
1 'polypeptide(L)'
;VFIALGNSDYIQARFRSGNLETVDIYDTTGIPFGTACGRVSYLYDLKGTSFALDAACASSLLAVHLANEELNKKVINTAIVASANLLLTPEPYVGLSKLGSLSPNETCNAFANDAEGYVRGEGCGVVILKRLSDAEKANDNIEAIIKGSAVKHNGRSNGFTAPNPEIQIETIKEALKNADLSVHDIDYVEAHGIGNRFTDALEIQAIHEGYNGRTNPIYVGSVKANIGHLEAGTGMPMLFKVIEILKHKKIPAQINISSLNEDVNWDKVNTKVNTEEINWKKENKKPLRAAINLSGYSGTNVHMIFEEAPSKKQSDEIAAPYHFVLSAKDVTALKNTAQKYLSETDWQQNSLSEICYTLQTARNKWEHRLAIVVNSLQDIIDGLNDFIQDIPSEKYAISNTESGAETAFLFTGQGAQYYGMCQSMYENFEV
;
A
#
# COMPACT_ATOMS: atom_id res chain seq x y z
N VAL A 1 6.23 -5.37 -13.10
CA VAL A 1 4.84 -5.46 -12.62
C VAL A 1 4.58 -6.87 -12.11
N PHE A 2 4.16 -6.98 -10.85
CA PHE A 2 3.91 -8.25 -10.16
C PHE A 2 2.47 -8.23 -9.66
N ILE A 3 1.58 -9.08 -10.19
CA ILE A 3 0.18 -9.09 -9.78
C ILE A 3 -0.19 -10.45 -9.20
N ALA A 4 -0.71 -10.45 -7.98
CA ALA A 4 -1.23 -11.63 -7.30
C ALA A 4 -2.73 -11.78 -7.58
N LEU A 5 -3.11 -12.85 -8.24
CA LEU A 5 -4.49 -13.21 -8.58
C LEU A 5 -4.67 -14.72 -8.41
N GLY A 6 -5.72 -15.15 -7.75
CA GLY A 6 -5.99 -16.58 -7.50
C GLY A 6 -7.42 -16.99 -7.83
N ASN A 7 -8.31 -16.04 -8.09
CA ASN A 7 -9.73 -16.32 -8.28
C ASN A 7 -10.14 -16.24 -9.76
N SER A 8 -10.88 -17.23 -10.22
CA SER A 8 -11.36 -17.36 -11.60
C SER A 8 -12.89 -17.14 -11.73
N ASP A 9 -13.52 -16.52 -10.76
CA ASP A 9 -14.98 -16.28 -10.73
C ASP A 9 -15.48 -15.59 -12.01
N TYR A 10 -14.72 -14.62 -12.53
CA TYR A 10 -15.09 -13.94 -13.77
C TYR A 10 -15.17 -14.89 -14.96
N ILE A 11 -14.25 -15.84 -15.08
CA ILE A 11 -14.25 -16.88 -16.14
C ILE A 11 -15.50 -17.76 -16.00
N GLN A 12 -15.80 -18.19 -14.77
CA GLN A 12 -16.97 -19.01 -14.49
C GLN A 12 -18.26 -18.26 -14.81
N ALA A 13 -18.39 -17.02 -14.42
CA ALA A 13 -19.54 -16.16 -14.73
C ALA A 13 -19.71 -15.96 -16.24
N ARG A 14 -18.60 -15.69 -16.94
CA ARG A 14 -18.58 -15.41 -18.39
C ARG A 14 -19.01 -16.61 -19.22
N PHE A 15 -18.62 -17.82 -18.85
CA PHE A 15 -18.92 -19.03 -19.60
C PHE A 15 -20.02 -19.91 -19.00
N ARG A 16 -20.74 -19.41 -18.00
CA ARG A 16 -21.80 -20.19 -17.33
C ARG A 16 -22.91 -20.69 -18.26
N SER A 17 -23.20 -19.94 -19.32
CA SER A 17 -24.21 -20.33 -20.31
C SER A 17 -23.81 -21.56 -21.14
N GLY A 18 -22.52 -21.87 -21.26
CA GLY A 18 -21.98 -22.89 -22.14
C GLY A 18 -22.12 -22.59 -23.63
N ASN A 19 -22.65 -21.42 -24.00
CA ASN A 19 -22.83 -21.04 -25.40
C ASN A 19 -21.54 -20.50 -25.99
N LEU A 20 -20.89 -21.28 -26.86
CA LEU A 20 -19.63 -20.93 -27.53
C LEU A 20 -19.77 -19.76 -28.51
N GLU A 21 -20.98 -19.48 -29.02
CA GLU A 21 -21.23 -18.33 -29.92
C GLU A 21 -21.05 -16.99 -29.23
N THR A 22 -21.10 -16.97 -27.90
CA THR A 22 -20.89 -15.73 -27.12
C THR A 22 -19.40 -15.42 -26.89
N VAL A 23 -18.50 -16.33 -27.25
CA VAL A 23 -17.04 -16.13 -27.10
C VAL A 23 -16.54 -15.13 -28.14
N ASP A 24 -15.81 -14.11 -27.70
CA ASP A 24 -15.25 -13.09 -28.57
C ASP A 24 -13.71 -12.93 -28.40
N ILE A 25 -13.12 -12.04 -29.21
CA ILE A 25 -11.67 -11.78 -29.17
C ILE A 25 -11.19 -11.21 -27.83
N TYR A 26 -12.06 -10.53 -27.10
CA TYR A 26 -11.72 -9.94 -25.81
C TYR A 26 -11.67 -10.98 -24.69
N ASP A 27 -12.35 -12.11 -24.83
CA ASP A 27 -12.20 -13.22 -23.88
C ASP A 27 -10.76 -13.74 -23.86
N THR A 28 -10.11 -13.83 -25.03
CA THR A 28 -8.71 -14.27 -25.14
C THR A 28 -7.73 -13.28 -24.50
N THR A 29 -7.99 -11.99 -24.60
CA THR A 29 -7.09 -10.94 -24.09
C THR A 29 -7.53 -10.34 -22.75
N GLY A 30 -8.73 -10.62 -22.27
CA GLY A 30 -9.31 -10.08 -21.04
C GLY A 30 -9.29 -11.03 -19.85
N ILE A 31 -9.27 -12.33 -20.11
CA ILE A 31 -9.43 -13.37 -19.08
C ILE A 31 -8.10 -13.86 -18.47
N PRO A 32 -7.04 -14.16 -19.24
CA PRO A 32 -5.81 -14.71 -18.67
C PRO A 32 -5.15 -13.76 -17.68
N PHE A 33 -4.73 -14.25 -16.51
CA PHE A 33 -4.11 -13.44 -15.46
C PHE A 33 -2.87 -12.68 -15.94
N GLY A 34 -2.08 -13.26 -16.83
CA GLY A 34 -0.91 -12.59 -17.41
C GLY A 34 -1.24 -11.30 -18.17
N THR A 35 -2.44 -11.19 -18.73
CA THR A 35 -2.86 -9.98 -19.45
C THR A 35 -3.13 -8.79 -18.51
N ALA A 36 -3.45 -9.03 -17.23
CA ALA A 36 -3.58 -7.98 -16.24
C ALA A 36 -2.25 -7.23 -16.07
N CYS A 37 -1.14 -7.95 -15.91
CA CYS A 37 0.20 -7.37 -15.84
C CYS A 37 0.60 -6.69 -17.14
N GLY A 38 0.33 -7.35 -18.27
CA GLY A 38 0.64 -6.83 -19.61
C GLY A 38 -0.08 -5.50 -19.88
N ARG A 39 -1.33 -5.34 -19.47
CA ARG A 39 -2.07 -4.06 -19.61
C ARG A 39 -1.44 -2.92 -18.82
N VAL A 40 -1.02 -3.18 -17.58
CA VAL A 40 -0.34 -2.18 -16.75
C VAL A 40 1.00 -1.80 -17.40
N SER A 41 1.79 -2.81 -17.81
CA SER A 41 3.07 -2.58 -18.46
C SER A 41 2.92 -1.82 -19.79
N TYR A 42 1.92 -2.14 -20.60
CA TYR A 42 1.62 -1.47 -21.86
C TYR A 42 1.21 0.00 -21.62
N LEU A 43 0.31 0.25 -20.66
CA LEU A 43 -0.21 1.59 -20.38
C LEU A 43 0.88 2.57 -19.93
N TYR A 44 1.85 2.08 -19.14
CA TYR A 44 2.92 2.90 -18.58
C TYR A 44 4.27 2.71 -19.27
N ASP A 45 4.33 2.02 -20.41
CA ASP A 45 5.57 1.68 -21.17
C ASP A 45 6.64 1.03 -20.27
N LEU A 46 6.24 0.11 -19.38
CA LEU A 46 7.15 -0.57 -18.47
C LEU A 46 7.78 -1.79 -19.14
N LYS A 47 9.11 -1.88 -19.12
CA LYS A 47 9.89 -2.88 -19.85
C LYS A 47 10.59 -3.92 -18.97
N GLY A 48 10.41 -3.80 -17.65
CA GLY A 48 10.95 -4.77 -16.69
C GLY A 48 10.09 -6.03 -16.60
N THR A 49 10.44 -6.91 -15.67
CA THR A 49 9.71 -8.16 -15.38
C THR A 49 8.22 -7.88 -15.15
N SER A 50 7.37 -8.67 -15.80
CA SER A 50 5.90 -8.53 -15.74
C SER A 50 5.23 -9.88 -15.77
N PHE A 51 4.59 -10.30 -14.65
CA PHE A 51 3.86 -11.57 -14.56
C PHE A 51 2.80 -11.56 -13.47
N ALA A 52 1.81 -12.45 -13.62
CA ALA A 52 0.84 -12.78 -12.57
C ALA A 52 1.27 -14.06 -11.86
N LEU A 53 0.94 -14.18 -10.57
CA LEU A 53 1.22 -15.36 -9.78
C LEU A 53 0.04 -15.75 -8.88
N ASP A 54 -0.02 -17.03 -8.57
CA ASP A 54 -0.93 -17.62 -7.59
C ASP A 54 -0.16 -18.58 -6.67
N ALA A 55 -0.21 -18.30 -5.40
CA ALA A 55 0.27 -19.13 -4.27
C ALA A 55 -0.79 -19.16 -3.17
N ALA A 56 -2.07 -19.21 -3.56
CA ALA A 56 -3.22 -19.09 -2.68
C ALA A 56 -3.15 -17.83 -1.79
N CYS A 57 -3.44 -17.96 -0.49
CA CYS A 57 -3.44 -16.80 0.43
C CYS A 57 -2.09 -16.07 0.51
N ALA A 58 -0.97 -16.75 0.20
CA ALA A 58 0.36 -16.16 0.26
C ALA A 58 0.72 -15.31 -0.98
N SER A 59 -0.12 -15.31 -2.03
CA SER A 59 0.21 -14.74 -3.35
C SER A 59 0.68 -13.30 -3.29
N SER A 60 -0.07 -12.40 -2.66
CA SER A 60 0.26 -10.97 -2.67
C SER A 60 1.55 -10.66 -1.92
N LEU A 61 1.83 -11.31 -0.80
CA LEU A 61 3.08 -11.09 -0.07
C LEU A 61 4.29 -11.78 -0.77
N LEU A 62 4.06 -12.91 -1.44
CA LEU A 62 5.05 -13.53 -2.32
C LEU A 62 5.42 -12.60 -3.48
N ALA A 63 4.43 -11.92 -4.09
CA ALA A 63 4.68 -10.93 -5.13
C ALA A 63 5.56 -9.77 -4.62
N VAL A 64 5.31 -9.28 -3.41
CA VAL A 64 6.16 -8.26 -2.75
C VAL A 64 7.59 -8.80 -2.53
N HIS A 65 7.72 -10.04 -2.05
CA HIS A 65 9.03 -10.68 -1.87
C HIS A 65 9.83 -10.77 -3.17
N LEU A 66 9.23 -11.27 -4.24
CA LEU A 66 9.89 -11.40 -5.54
C LEU A 66 10.30 -10.05 -6.13
N ALA A 67 9.43 -9.04 -6.01
CA ALA A 67 9.75 -7.68 -6.44
C ALA A 67 10.92 -7.08 -5.63
N ASN A 68 10.94 -7.30 -4.31
CA ASN A 68 12.04 -6.88 -3.43
C ASN A 68 13.37 -7.56 -3.83
N GLU A 69 13.34 -8.85 -4.15
CA GLU A 69 14.53 -9.58 -4.62
C GLU A 69 15.08 -8.99 -5.93
N GLU A 70 14.24 -8.69 -6.91
CA GLU A 70 14.67 -8.09 -8.17
C GLU A 70 15.21 -6.66 -8.00
N LEU A 71 14.61 -5.87 -7.10
CA LEU A 71 15.12 -4.55 -6.73
C LEU A 71 16.52 -4.64 -6.10
N ASN A 72 16.71 -5.56 -5.13
CA ASN A 72 17.99 -5.76 -4.46
C ASN A 72 19.08 -6.26 -5.42
N LYS A 73 18.73 -7.13 -6.36
CA LYS A 73 19.61 -7.60 -7.44
C LYS A 73 19.85 -6.57 -8.53
N LYS A 74 19.19 -5.39 -8.47
CA LYS A 74 19.26 -4.30 -9.46
C LYS A 74 18.81 -4.72 -10.86
N VAL A 75 17.96 -5.74 -10.97
CA VAL A 75 17.33 -6.14 -12.23
C VAL A 75 16.32 -5.10 -12.67
N ILE A 76 15.61 -4.54 -11.71
CA ILE A 76 14.63 -3.44 -11.91
C ILE A 76 14.94 -2.28 -10.97
N ASN A 77 14.41 -1.09 -11.28
CA ASN A 77 14.60 0.11 -10.46
C ASN A 77 13.36 0.49 -9.64
N THR A 78 12.18 0.11 -10.13
CA THR A 78 10.89 0.35 -9.48
C THR A 78 10.00 -0.86 -9.77
N ALA A 79 9.19 -1.27 -8.82
CA ALA A 79 8.21 -2.32 -9.00
C ALA A 79 6.81 -1.84 -8.64
N ILE A 80 5.84 -2.19 -9.49
CA ILE A 80 4.40 -2.11 -9.16
C ILE A 80 4.00 -3.51 -8.71
N VAL A 81 3.54 -3.64 -7.47
CA VAL A 81 3.00 -4.88 -6.94
C VAL A 81 1.53 -4.67 -6.62
N ALA A 82 0.67 -5.50 -7.19
CA ALA A 82 -0.77 -5.38 -7.01
C ALA A 82 -1.42 -6.72 -6.67
N SER A 83 -2.57 -6.67 -6.05
CA SER A 83 -3.46 -7.82 -5.92
C SER A 83 -4.92 -7.39 -5.93
N ALA A 84 -5.79 -8.29 -6.37
CA ALA A 84 -7.23 -8.10 -6.30
C ALA A 84 -7.92 -9.42 -5.96
N ASN A 85 -9.03 -9.34 -5.23
CA ASN A 85 -9.95 -10.43 -4.99
C ASN A 85 -11.38 -9.94 -5.19
N LEU A 86 -12.14 -10.62 -6.03
CA LEU A 86 -13.54 -10.34 -6.33
C LEU A 86 -14.36 -11.62 -6.13
N LEU A 87 -15.56 -11.48 -5.59
CA LEU A 87 -16.46 -12.59 -5.23
C LEU A 87 -17.69 -12.55 -6.14
N LEU A 88 -17.56 -13.03 -7.36
CA LEU A 88 -18.56 -12.88 -8.42
C LEU A 88 -19.49 -14.08 -8.58
N THR A 89 -19.13 -15.24 -7.99
CA THR A 89 -19.87 -16.48 -8.17
C THR A 89 -20.03 -17.24 -6.84
N PRO A 90 -21.10 -18.04 -6.68
CA PRO A 90 -21.34 -18.80 -5.45
C PRO A 90 -20.51 -20.10 -5.33
N GLU A 91 -19.96 -20.63 -6.43
CA GLU A 91 -19.28 -21.93 -6.45
C GLU A 91 -18.12 -22.01 -5.47
N PRO A 92 -17.23 -21.00 -5.35
CA PRO A 92 -16.18 -21.02 -4.33
C PRO A 92 -16.72 -21.02 -2.90
N TYR A 93 -17.84 -20.33 -2.63
CA TYR A 93 -18.49 -20.37 -1.32
C TYR A 93 -18.95 -21.79 -0.96
N VAL A 94 -19.57 -22.48 -1.91
CA VAL A 94 -20.02 -23.88 -1.70
C VAL A 94 -18.82 -24.80 -1.44
N GLY A 95 -17.74 -24.65 -2.22
CA GLY A 95 -16.53 -25.45 -2.05
C GLY A 95 -15.87 -25.22 -0.69
N LEU A 96 -15.67 -23.97 -0.30
CA LEU A 96 -15.04 -23.59 0.97
C LEU A 96 -15.91 -23.94 2.19
N SER A 97 -17.24 -23.85 2.07
CA SER A 97 -18.16 -24.32 3.11
C SER A 97 -18.06 -25.83 3.32
N LYS A 98 -18.00 -26.62 2.23
CA LYS A 98 -17.80 -28.07 2.32
C LYS A 98 -16.44 -28.46 2.90
N LEU A 99 -15.43 -27.61 2.69
CA LEU A 99 -14.10 -27.76 3.29
C LEU A 99 -14.10 -27.40 4.79
N GLY A 100 -15.17 -26.79 5.31
CA GLY A 100 -15.24 -26.31 6.69
C GLY A 100 -14.37 -25.09 6.98
N SER A 101 -14.09 -24.29 5.94
CA SER A 101 -13.20 -23.12 6.06
C SER A 101 -13.93 -21.82 6.35
N LEU A 102 -15.22 -21.74 6.02
CA LEU A 102 -16.02 -20.52 6.21
C LEU A 102 -16.71 -20.51 7.56
N SER A 103 -16.73 -19.35 8.20
CA SER A 103 -17.44 -19.11 9.45
C SER A 103 -18.95 -19.21 9.25
N PRO A 104 -19.67 -19.98 10.05
CA PRO A 104 -21.13 -20.01 10.05
C PRO A 104 -21.73 -18.75 10.71
N ASN A 105 -20.95 -17.99 11.47
CA ASN A 105 -21.37 -16.86 12.30
C ASN A 105 -21.12 -15.50 11.65
N GLU A 106 -20.82 -15.45 10.35
CA GLU A 106 -20.60 -14.23 9.57
C GLU A 106 -19.46 -13.32 10.09
N THR A 107 -18.63 -13.83 11.01
CA THR A 107 -17.50 -13.12 11.61
C THR A 107 -16.22 -13.95 11.51
N CYS A 108 -15.07 -13.25 11.41
CA CYS A 108 -13.77 -13.87 11.53
C CYS A 108 -13.24 -13.60 12.95
N ASN A 109 -13.31 -14.61 13.83
CA ASN A 109 -12.94 -14.52 15.24
C ASN A 109 -11.49 -15.01 15.44
N ALA A 110 -10.52 -14.33 14.78
CA ALA A 110 -9.13 -14.73 14.85
C ALA A 110 -8.62 -14.79 16.30
N PHE A 111 -7.97 -15.90 16.66
CA PHE A 111 -7.43 -16.20 18.00
C PHE A 111 -8.46 -16.38 19.13
N ALA A 112 -9.74 -16.36 18.82
CA ALA A 112 -10.79 -16.55 19.80
C ALA A 112 -11.13 -18.04 19.99
N ASN A 113 -11.72 -18.36 21.13
CA ASN A 113 -12.13 -19.74 21.46
C ASN A 113 -13.30 -20.23 20.61
N ASP A 114 -14.13 -19.32 20.13
CA ASP A 114 -15.26 -19.54 19.22
C ASP A 114 -14.90 -19.35 17.73
N ALA A 115 -13.63 -19.47 17.38
CA ALA A 115 -13.14 -19.40 16.01
C ALA A 115 -13.56 -20.64 15.20
N GLU A 116 -14.44 -20.46 14.19
CA GLU A 116 -15.02 -21.55 13.37
C GLU A 116 -14.78 -21.36 11.87
N GLY A 117 -13.87 -20.46 11.48
CA GLY A 117 -13.55 -20.17 10.08
C GLY A 117 -13.50 -18.68 9.78
N TYR A 118 -13.29 -18.35 8.53
CA TYR A 118 -13.19 -16.96 8.06
C TYR A 118 -14.41 -16.53 7.23
N VAL A 119 -14.57 -15.23 7.08
CA VAL A 119 -15.45 -14.60 6.10
C VAL A 119 -14.63 -14.20 4.90
N ARG A 120 -15.13 -14.46 3.68
CA ARG A 120 -14.48 -14.02 2.44
C ARG A 120 -14.63 -12.50 2.28
N GLY A 121 -13.60 -11.83 1.79
CA GLY A 121 -13.57 -10.40 1.55
C GLY A 121 -13.18 -10.06 0.12
N GLU A 122 -13.60 -8.90 -0.34
CA GLU A 122 -13.20 -8.31 -1.62
C GLU A 122 -12.27 -7.12 -1.40
N GLY A 123 -11.41 -6.87 -2.36
CA GLY A 123 -10.54 -5.71 -2.33
C GLY A 123 -9.46 -5.73 -3.39
N CYS A 124 -8.84 -4.57 -3.57
CA CYS A 124 -7.69 -4.37 -4.43
C CYS A 124 -6.66 -3.53 -3.68
N GLY A 125 -5.39 -3.92 -3.77
CA GLY A 125 -4.28 -3.16 -3.20
C GLY A 125 -3.13 -3.06 -4.18
N VAL A 126 -2.47 -1.90 -4.17
CA VAL A 126 -1.28 -1.63 -5.00
C VAL A 126 -0.22 -0.95 -4.15
N VAL A 127 1.01 -1.41 -4.27
CA VAL A 127 2.18 -0.76 -3.68
C VAL A 127 3.25 -0.52 -4.74
N ILE A 128 3.97 0.58 -4.60
CA ILE A 128 5.15 0.90 -5.39
C ILE A 128 6.37 0.65 -4.52
N LEU A 129 7.28 -0.19 -5.01
CA LEU A 129 8.53 -0.49 -4.32
C LEU A 129 9.71 0.11 -5.07
N LYS A 130 10.66 0.62 -4.30
CA LYS A 130 11.91 1.19 -4.80
C LYS A 130 13.02 0.95 -3.79
N ARG A 131 14.27 0.85 -4.23
CA ARG A 131 15.40 0.80 -3.28
C ARG A 131 15.43 2.05 -2.43
N LEU A 132 15.71 1.91 -1.13
CA LEU A 132 15.73 3.04 -0.19
C LEU A 132 16.64 4.18 -0.67
N SER A 133 17.86 3.85 -1.10
CA SER A 133 18.82 4.84 -1.61
C SER A 133 18.32 5.62 -2.83
N ASP A 134 17.55 4.98 -3.70
CA ASP A 134 16.99 5.61 -4.89
C ASP A 134 15.75 6.47 -4.55
N ALA A 135 14.95 6.02 -3.58
CA ALA A 135 13.81 6.77 -3.07
C ALA A 135 14.26 8.05 -2.33
N GLU A 136 15.27 7.93 -1.44
CA GLU A 136 15.85 9.08 -0.75
C GLU A 136 16.47 10.09 -1.72
N LYS A 137 17.22 9.61 -2.74
CA LYS A 137 17.80 10.48 -3.78
C LYS A 137 16.73 11.20 -4.62
N ALA A 138 15.60 10.55 -4.84
CA ALA A 138 14.47 11.12 -5.59
C ALA A 138 13.54 11.98 -4.71
N ASN A 139 13.79 12.07 -3.41
CA ASN A 139 12.90 12.67 -2.41
C ASN A 139 11.48 12.09 -2.45
N ASP A 140 11.36 10.77 -2.70
CA ASP A 140 10.08 10.09 -2.68
C ASP A 140 9.47 10.07 -1.27
N ASN A 141 8.15 10.04 -1.18
CA ASN A 141 7.49 9.79 0.10
C ASN A 141 7.60 8.32 0.47
N ILE A 142 8.32 8.02 1.55
CA ILE A 142 8.55 6.66 2.04
C ILE A 142 7.57 6.38 3.17
N GLU A 143 6.73 5.35 3.01
CA GLU A 143 5.74 4.97 4.02
C GLU A 143 6.31 3.95 5.02
N ALA A 144 7.12 3.00 4.56
CA ALA A 144 7.82 2.01 5.38
C ALA A 144 9.00 1.41 4.61
N ILE A 145 9.86 0.67 5.31
CA ILE A 145 11.01 -0.03 4.72
C ILE A 145 10.83 -1.53 4.91
N ILE A 146 11.02 -2.32 3.84
CA ILE A 146 11.18 -3.78 3.94
C ILE A 146 12.62 -4.07 4.37
N LYS A 147 12.80 -4.63 5.57
CA LYS A 147 14.11 -4.97 6.13
C LYS A 147 14.60 -6.34 5.70
N GLY A 148 13.69 -7.28 5.60
CA GLY A 148 13.99 -8.64 5.18
C GLY A 148 12.74 -9.47 5.02
N SER A 149 12.86 -10.54 4.27
CA SER A 149 11.75 -11.48 4.05
C SER A 149 12.29 -12.88 3.76
N ALA A 150 11.46 -13.89 3.99
CA ALA A 150 11.74 -15.27 3.63
C ALA A 150 10.47 -15.95 3.12
N VAL A 151 10.66 -16.92 2.26
CA VAL A 151 9.60 -17.77 1.68
C VAL A 151 10.03 -19.23 1.78
N LYS A 152 9.14 -20.06 2.31
CA LYS A 152 9.34 -21.52 2.35
C LYS A 152 8.05 -22.25 2.00
N HIS A 153 8.17 -23.47 1.56
CA HIS A 153 7.04 -24.35 1.31
C HIS A 153 6.99 -25.46 2.36
N ASN A 154 5.80 -25.86 2.80
CA ASN A 154 5.59 -26.91 3.82
C ASN A 154 6.22 -28.27 3.43
N GLY A 155 6.44 -28.52 2.14
CA GLY A 155 6.81 -29.84 1.68
C GLY A 155 5.72 -30.86 2.01
N ARG A 156 6.13 -32.06 2.45
CA ARG A 156 5.19 -33.08 2.93
C ARG A 156 4.80 -32.73 4.38
N SER A 157 3.52 -32.45 4.61
CA SER A 157 2.92 -32.23 5.92
C SER A 157 1.87 -33.31 6.24
N ASN A 158 1.14 -33.17 7.32
CA ASN A 158 0.08 -34.11 7.75
C ASN A 158 -1.14 -34.13 6.82
N GLY A 159 -1.20 -33.25 5.83
CA GLY A 159 -2.22 -33.13 4.80
C GLY A 159 -1.88 -32.03 3.83
N PHE A 160 -2.45 -32.03 2.62
CA PHE A 160 -2.14 -31.06 1.57
C PHE A 160 -2.35 -29.61 2.04
N THR A 161 -3.45 -29.37 2.77
CA THR A 161 -3.81 -28.05 3.28
C THR A 161 -3.39 -27.81 4.74
N ALA A 162 -2.76 -28.81 5.39
CA ALA A 162 -2.38 -28.72 6.79
C ALA A 162 -1.17 -27.79 6.98
N PRO A 163 -1.22 -26.84 7.94
CA PRO A 163 -0.08 -26.01 8.27
C PRO A 163 1.09 -26.86 8.80
N ASN A 164 2.29 -26.34 8.60
CA ASN A 164 3.52 -26.92 9.16
C ASN A 164 4.21 -25.88 10.06
N PRO A 165 4.02 -25.96 11.40
CA PRO A 165 4.61 -25.02 12.34
C PRO A 165 6.14 -24.94 12.26
N GLU A 166 6.83 -26.06 12.02
CA GLU A 166 8.29 -26.09 11.92
C GLU A 166 8.78 -25.22 10.75
N ILE A 167 8.11 -25.32 9.60
CA ILE A 167 8.46 -24.51 8.44
C ILE A 167 8.12 -23.03 8.67
N GLN A 168 7.03 -22.73 9.39
CA GLN A 168 6.74 -21.33 9.78
C GLN A 168 7.84 -20.78 10.68
N ILE A 169 8.31 -21.53 11.68
CA ILE A 169 9.42 -21.16 12.56
C ILE A 169 10.69 -20.91 11.77
N GLU A 170 11.02 -21.80 10.84
CA GLU A 170 12.19 -21.62 9.97
C GLU A 170 12.05 -20.38 9.09
N THR A 171 10.86 -20.10 8.55
CA THR A 171 10.61 -18.93 7.72
C THR A 171 10.80 -17.63 8.51
N ILE A 172 10.32 -17.58 9.76
CA ILE A 172 10.54 -16.45 10.68
C ILE A 172 12.03 -16.24 10.94
N LYS A 173 12.76 -17.30 11.31
CA LYS A 173 14.19 -17.22 11.61
C LYS A 173 15.02 -16.78 10.40
N GLU A 174 14.67 -17.26 9.23
CA GLU A 174 15.35 -16.87 7.98
C GLU A 174 15.06 -15.42 7.61
N ALA A 175 13.83 -14.94 7.80
CA ALA A 175 13.49 -13.53 7.57
C ALA A 175 14.26 -12.60 8.52
N LEU A 176 14.40 -12.95 9.80
CA LEU A 176 15.22 -12.23 10.77
C LEU A 176 16.69 -12.18 10.35
N LYS A 177 17.24 -13.33 9.91
CA LYS A 177 18.61 -13.41 9.40
C LYS A 177 18.79 -12.51 8.15
N ASN A 178 17.88 -12.55 7.20
CA ASN A 178 17.93 -11.75 5.98
C ASN A 178 17.78 -10.23 6.27
N ALA A 179 17.13 -9.89 7.38
CA ALA A 179 17.00 -8.51 7.85
C ALA A 179 18.22 -8.03 8.67
N ASP A 180 19.14 -8.92 9.05
CA ASP A 180 20.21 -8.67 10.03
C ASP A 180 19.66 -8.15 11.36
N LEU A 181 18.59 -8.79 11.86
CA LEU A 181 17.85 -8.41 13.05
C LEU A 181 17.78 -9.56 14.06
N SER A 182 17.69 -9.20 15.32
CA SER A 182 17.45 -10.12 16.44
C SER A 182 15.95 -10.28 16.72
N VAL A 183 15.59 -11.32 17.46
CA VAL A 183 14.22 -11.53 17.93
C VAL A 183 13.70 -10.38 18.79
N HIS A 184 14.57 -9.59 19.43
CA HIS A 184 14.21 -8.44 20.27
C HIS A 184 13.85 -7.18 19.48
N ASP A 185 14.07 -7.15 18.18
CA ASP A 185 13.89 -5.97 17.35
C ASP A 185 12.47 -5.85 16.75
N ILE A 186 11.62 -6.86 16.93
CA ILE A 186 10.24 -6.90 16.38
C ILE A 186 9.25 -6.94 17.54
N ASP A 187 8.28 -6.04 17.58
CA ASP A 187 7.31 -5.94 18.67
C ASP A 187 5.89 -6.34 18.28
N TYR A 188 5.57 -6.36 16.97
CA TYR A 188 4.26 -6.71 16.46
C TYR A 188 4.37 -7.66 15.27
N VAL A 189 3.48 -8.64 15.21
CA VAL A 189 3.27 -9.52 14.04
C VAL A 189 1.81 -9.42 13.60
N GLU A 190 1.59 -8.96 12.40
CA GLU A 190 0.34 -9.16 11.70
C GLU A 190 0.28 -10.61 11.22
N ALA A 191 -0.50 -11.43 11.87
CA ALA A 191 -0.53 -12.86 11.65
C ALA A 191 -1.51 -13.25 10.53
N HIS A 192 -1.37 -14.47 10.05
CA HIS A 192 -2.34 -15.07 9.14
C HIS A 192 -3.74 -15.10 9.77
N GLY A 193 -3.89 -15.61 11.00
CA GLY A 193 -5.06 -15.46 11.86
C GLY A 193 -6.39 -15.55 11.10
N ILE A 194 -6.79 -16.74 10.65
CA ILE A 194 -7.96 -16.94 9.79
C ILE A 194 -9.26 -17.19 10.58
N GLY A 195 -9.21 -17.15 11.89
CA GLY A 195 -10.37 -17.47 12.73
C GLY A 195 -10.70 -18.95 12.73
N ASN A 196 -9.73 -19.83 12.57
CA ASN A 196 -9.88 -21.26 12.76
C ASN A 196 -9.09 -21.67 14.01
N ARG A 197 -9.80 -22.21 15.00
CA ARG A 197 -9.27 -22.51 16.34
C ARG A 197 -7.97 -23.31 16.30
N PHE A 198 -7.92 -24.37 15.49
CA PHE A 198 -6.74 -25.24 15.42
C PHE A 198 -5.56 -24.57 14.71
N THR A 199 -5.79 -23.93 13.55
CA THR A 199 -4.71 -23.32 12.77
C THR A 199 -4.16 -22.08 13.45
N ASP A 200 -5.01 -21.28 14.10
CA ASP A 200 -4.60 -20.08 14.84
C ASP A 200 -3.73 -20.45 16.05
N ALA A 201 -4.06 -21.56 16.76
CA ALA A 201 -3.24 -22.05 17.86
C ALA A 201 -1.85 -22.50 17.40
N LEU A 202 -1.75 -23.21 16.28
CA LEU A 202 -0.47 -23.62 15.70
C LEU A 202 0.37 -22.40 15.25
N GLU A 203 -0.28 -21.37 14.68
CA GLU A 203 0.42 -20.16 14.27
C GLU A 203 0.96 -19.37 15.47
N ILE A 204 0.17 -19.22 16.55
CA ILE A 204 0.63 -18.57 17.79
C ILE A 204 1.85 -19.30 18.36
N GLN A 205 1.83 -20.63 18.37
CA GLN A 205 2.98 -21.42 18.80
C GLN A 205 4.19 -21.22 17.88
N ALA A 206 4.00 -21.22 16.57
CA ALA A 206 5.08 -21.00 15.60
C ALA A 206 5.70 -19.59 15.74
N ILE A 207 4.87 -18.56 15.98
CA ILE A 207 5.37 -17.19 16.24
C ILE A 207 6.16 -17.18 17.55
N HIS A 208 5.61 -17.78 18.63
CA HIS A 208 6.33 -17.88 19.91
C HIS A 208 7.73 -18.51 19.76
N GLU A 209 7.80 -19.67 19.11
CA GLU A 209 9.06 -20.40 18.91
C GLU A 209 10.02 -19.70 17.92
N GLY A 210 9.46 -19.07 16.90
CA GLY A 210 10.24 -18.29 15.92
C GLY A 210 10.91 -17.08 16.54
N TYR A 211 10.28 -16.49 17.54
CA TYR A 211 10.77 -15.34 18.31
C TYR A 211 11.25 -15.71 19.72
N ASN A 212 11.57 -16.97 19.95
CA ASN A 212 12.02 -17.45 21.26
C ASN A 212 13.29 -16.72 21.73
N GLY A 213 13.39 -16.53 23.05
CA GLY A 213 14.50 -15.79 23.69
C GLY A 213 14.19 -14.32 23.98
N ARG A 214 13.02 -13.81 23.62
CA ARG A 214 12.59 -12.46 23.97
C ARG A 214 12.28 -12.31 25.45
N THR A 215 12.58 -11.14 26.00
CA THR A 215 12.17 -10.76 27.37
C THR A 215 10.78 -10.13 27.39
N ASN A 216 10.47 -9.30 26.39
CA ASN A 216 9.16 -8.65 26.25
C ASN A 216 8.24 -9.47 25.35
N PRO A 217 6.92 -9.47 25.57
CA PRO A 217 5.99 -10.18 24.70
C PRO A 217 5.99 -9.58 23.29
N ILE A 218 5.66 -10.41 22.31
CA ILE A 218 5.34 -9.97 20.96
C ILE A 218 3.83 -9.85 20.82
N TYR A 219 3.37 -8.73 20.30
CA TYR A 219 1.93 -8.53 20.06
C TYR A 219 1.52 -9.09 18.70
N VAL A 220 0.31 -9.66 18.65
CA VAL A 220 -0.23 -10.30 17.46
C VAL A 220 -1.64 -9.81 17.18
N GLY A 221 -1.95 -9.60 15.91
CA GLY A 221 -3.30 -9.26 15.45
C GLY A 221 -3.57 -9.80 14.04
N SER A 222 -4.82 -9.73 13.60
CA SER A 222 -5.24 -10.08 12.25
C SER A 222 -6.28 -9.11 11.72
N VAL A 223 -5.99 -8.48 10.59
CA VAL A 223 -6.90 -7.57 9.88
C VAL A 223 -8.14 -8.28 9.34
N LYS A 224 -8.08 -9.60 9.21
CA LYS A 224 -9.22 -10.41 8.71
C LYS A 224 -10.45 -10.32 9.60
N ALA A 225 -10.27 -10.02 10.88
CA ALA A 225 -11.40 -9.75 11.78
C ALA A 225 -12.19 -8.48 11.37
N ASN A 226 -11.54 -7.53 10.68
CA ASN A 226 -12.14 -6.26 10.27
C ASN A 226 -12.78 -6.32 8.88
N ILE A 227 -12.11 -6.97 7.91
CA ILE A 227 -12.47 -6.88 6.49
C ILE A 227 -12.65 -8.23 5.80
N GLY A 228 -12.58 -9.32 6.55
CA GLY A 228 -12.58 -10.67 5.99
C GLY A 228 -11.25 -11.07 5.34
N HIS A 229 -11.24 -12.24 4.75
CA HIS A 229 -10.09 -12.83 4.08
C HIS A 229 -10.13 -12.55 2.58
N LEU A 230 -9.19 -11.75 2.09
CA LEU A 230 -9.09 -11.39 0.66
C LEU A 230 -8.34 -12.47 -0.17
N GLU A 231 -8.25 -13.69 0.32
CA GLU A 231 -7.64 -14.83 -0.40
C GLU A 231 -6.27 -14.47 -1.02
N ALA A 232 -6.09 -14.56 -2.33
CA ALA A 232 -4.82 -14.19 -2.97
C ALA A 232 -4.40 -12.73 -2.70
N GLY A 233 -5.35 -11.84 -2.43
CA GLY A 233 -5.13 -10.42 -2.12
C GLY A 233 -4.77 -10.12 -0.68
N THR A 234 -4.86 -11.10 0.24
CA THR A 234 -4.86 -10.84 1.70
C THR A 234 -3.58 -10.21 2.26
N GLY A 235 -2.44 -10.36 1.61
CA GLY A 235 -1.19 -9.71 2.05
C GLY A 235 -1.21 -8.20 1.91
N MET A 236 -2.02 -7.61 1.01
CA MET A 236 -2.09 -6.16 0.85
C MET A 236 -2.72 -5.45 2.05
N PRO A 237 -3.92 -5.82 2.54
CA PRO A 237 -4.47 -5.19 3.74
C PRO A 237 -3.61 -5.44 4.98
N MET A 238 -2.94 -6.60 5.10
CA MET A 238 -1.97 -6.85 6.17
C MET A 238 -0.81 -5.86 6.09
N LEU A 239 -0.27 -5.63 4.90
CA LEU A 239 0.79 -4.66 4.65
C LEU A 239 0.33 -3.23 4.98
N PHE A 240 -0.85 -2.83 4.53
CA PHE A 240 -1.38 -1.49 4.83
C PHE A 240 -1.60 -1.29 6.33
N LYS A 241 -2.14 -2.29 7.04
CA LYS A 241 -2.27 -2.23 8.49
C LYS A 241 -0.92 -2.06 9.19
N VAL A 242 0.10 -2.81 8.77
CA VAL A 242 1.46 -2.69 9.34
C VAL A 242 2.04 -1.30 9.08
N ILE A 243 1.89 -0.74 7.88
CA ILE A 243 2.32 0.63 7.54
C ILE A 243 1.63 1.64 8.47
N GLU A 244 0.31 1.56 8.62
CA GLU A 244 -0.44 2.49 9.47
C GLU A 244 -0.09 2.34 10.96
N ILE A 245 0.15 1.12 11.46
CA ILE A 245 0.65 0.87 12.82
C ILE A 245 1.99 1.57 13.05
N LEU A 246 2.93 1.43 12.11
CA LEU A 246 4.25 2.07 12.19
C LEU A 246 4.17 3.59 12.12
N LYS A 247 3.31 4.12 11.25
CA LYS A 247 3.10 5.55 11.03
C LYS A 247 2.45 6.24 12.24
N HIS A 248 1.38 5.64 12.75
CA HIS A 248 0.64 6.17 13.90
C HIS A 248 1.26 5.79 15.25
N LYS A 249 2.20 4.85 15.28
CA LYS A 249 2.84 4.34 16.51
C LYS A 249 1.82 3.82 17.51
N LYS A 250 0.82 3.11 16.99
CA LYS A 250 -0.28 2.54 17.76
C LYS A 250 -0.58 1.15 17.26
N ILE A 251 -0.68 0.20 18.14
CA ILE A 251 -1.15 -1.15 17.82
C ILE A 251 -2.65 -1.19 18.15
N PRO A 252 -3.53 -1.35 17.15
CA PRO A 252 -4.97 -1.38 17.38
C PRO A 252 -5.40 -2.63 18.14
N ALA A 253 -6.52 -2.55 18.83
CA ALA A 253 -7.12 -3.72 19.47
C ALA A 253 -7.51 -4.78 18.43
N GLN A 254 -7.31 -6.04 18.76
CA GLN A 254 -7.91 -7.16 18.04
C GLN A 254 -9.40 -7.23 18.42
N ILE A 255 -10.26 -7.22 17.42
CA ILE A 255 -11.71 -7.31 17.60
C ILE A 255 -12.22 -8.75 17.48
N ASN A 256 -13.48 -8.98 17.80
CA ASN A 256 -14.18 -10.27 17.72
C ASN A 256 -13.55 -11.35 18.64
N ILE A 257 -13.10 -10.96 19.83
CA ILE A 257 -12.59 -11.88 20.85
C ILE A 257 -13.53 -11.87 22.06
N SER A 258 -14.32 -12.93 22.22
CA SER A 258 -15.13 -13.19 23.40
C SER A 258 -14.27 -13.76 24.54
N SER A 259 -13.40 -14.71 24.20
CA SER A 259 -12.35 -15.29 25.03
C SER A 259 -11.21 -15.78 24.13
N LEU A 260 -10.00 -15.83 24.66
CA LEU A 260 -8.84 -16.33 23.93
C LEU A 260 -8.93 -17.83 23.71
N ASN A 261 -8.39 -18.30 22.59
CA ASN A 261 -8.32 -19.70 22.21
C ASN A 261 -7.67 -20.57 23.30
N GLU A 262 -8.42 -21.49 23.88
CA GLU A 262 -7.98 -22.37 24.99
C GLU A 262 -6.98 -23.46 24.56
N ASP A 263 -6.84 -23.72 23.24
CA ASP A 263 -5.84 -24.66 22.73
C ASP A 263 -4.41 -24.06 22.77
N VAL A 264 -4.29 -22.75 23.08
CA VAL A 264 -3.02 -22.06 23.33
C VAL A 264 -2.77 -21.98 24.83
N ASN A 265 -1.62 -22.46 25.28
CA ASN A 265 -1.20 -22.26 26.67
C ASN A 265 -0.59 -20.84 26.83
N TRP A 266 -1.47 -19.84 27.05
CA TRP A 266 -1.09 -18.43 27.12
C TRP A 266 -0.10 -18.08 28.22
N ASP A 267 -0.01 -18.89 29.27
CA ASP A 267 0.98 -18.69 30.36
C ASP A 267 2.40 -19.11 29.94
N LYS A 268 2.51 -19.94 28.92
CA LYS A 268 3.81 -20.45 28.42
C LYS A 268 4.31 -19.77 27.16
N VAL A 269 3.46 -19.07 26.44
CA VAL A 269 3.87 -18.36 25.22
C VAL A 269 4.16 -16.89 25.53
N ASN A 270 5.24 -16.37 24.97
CA ASN A 270 5.59 -14.95 25.06
C ASN A 270 4.98 -14.15 23.90
N THR A 271 3.71 -14.46 23.58
CA THR A 271 2.91 -13.85 22.51
C THR A 271 1.60 -13.35 23.11
N LYS A 272 1.17 -12.17 22.76
CA LYS A 272 -0.06 -11.56 23.29
C LYS A 272 -0.96 -11.07 22.17
N VAL A 273 -2.23 -11.41 22.26
CA VAL A 273 -3.29 -10.77 21.46
C VAL A 273 -3.85 -9.62 22.30
N ASN A 274 -3.74 -8.40 21.81
CA ASN A 274 -4.20 -7.21 22.54
C ASN A 274 -5.67 -6.93 22.24
N THR A 275 -6.47 -6.76 23.28
CA THR A 275 -7.90 -6.40 23.20
C THR A 275 -8.15 -4.91 23.41
N GLU A 276 -7.09 -4.14 23.65
CA GLU A 276 -7.12 -2.68 23.78
C GLU A 276 -6.04 -2.04 22.91
N GLU A 277 -6.22 -0.79 22.50
CA GLU A 277 -5.21 -0.04 21.76
C GLU A 277 -3.95 0.14 22.60
N ILE A 278 -2.79 -0.11 22.02
CA ILE A 278 -1.49 0.08 22.67
C ILE A 278 -0.76 1.23 21.99
N ASN A 279 -0.40 2.25 22.79
CA ASN A 279 0.51 3.28 22.34
C ASN A 279 1.94 2.71 22.25
N TRP A 280 2.43 2.59 21.05
CA TRP A 280 3.72 1.96 20.77
C TRP A 280 4.86 2.99 20.93
N LYS A 281 5.48 3.01 22.09
CA LYS A 281 6.57 3.93 22.41
C LYS A 281 7.90 3.37 21.96
N LYS A 282 8.73 4.22 21.37
CA LYS A 282 10.13 3.88 21.05
C LYS A 282 10.94 3.74 22.33
N GLU A 283 11.60 2.60 22.48
CA GLU A 283 12.64 2.42 23.47
C GLU A 283 14.01 2.73 22.85
N ASN A 284 14.83 3.52 23.58
CA ASN A 284 16.24 3.77 23.20
C ASN A 284 16.49 4.33 21.78
N LYS A 285 15.59 5.11 21.21
CA LYS A 285 15.69 5.67 19.85
C LYS A 285 15.80 4.64 18.71
N LYS A 286 15.57 3.35 18.98
CA LYS A 286 15.52 2.33 17.92
C LYS A 286 14.28 2.55 17.04
N PRO A 287 14.35 2.29 15.72
CA PRO A 287 13.19 2.35 14.86
C PRO A 287 12.16 1.27 15.25
N LEU A 288 10.87 1.60 15.09
CA LEU A 288 9.78 0.64 15.28
C LEU A 288 9.78 -0.38 14.16
N ARG A 289 9.57 -1.64 14.50
CA ARG A 289 9.53 -2.74 13.53
C ARG A 289 8.40 -3.70 13.80
N ALA A 290 7.72 -4.07 12.72
CA ALA A 290 6.66 -5.04 12.72
C ALA A 290 6.91 -6.09 11.64
N ALA A 291 6.27 -7.25 11.78
CA ALA A 291 6.35 -8.30 10.78
C ALA A 291 4.96 -8.70 10.29
N ILE A 292 4.92 -9.35 9.15
CA ILE A 292 3.73 -10.05 8.62
C ILE A 292 4.08 -11.53 8.52
N ASN A 293 3.21 -12.39 9.07
CA ASN A 293 3.27 -13.84 8.90
C ASN A 293 2.07 -14.29 8.06
N LEU A 294 2.31 -14.94 6.93
CA LEU A 294 1.26 -15.32 6.01
C LEU A 294 1.50 -16.71 5.45
N SER A 295 0.49 -17.56 5.54
CA SER A 295 0.51 -18.94 5.03
C SER A 295 -0.60 -19.17 4.02
N GLY A 296 -0.27 -19.79 2.88
CA GLY A 296 -1.24 -20.25 1.90
C GLY A 296 -1.62 -21.72 2.14
N TYR A 297 -2.87 -22.06 1.95
CA TYR A 297 -3.33 -23.47 2.07
C TYR A 297 -2.65 -24.41 1.09
N SER A 298 -2.02 -23.90 0.04
CA SER A 298 -1.16 -24.66 -0.89
C SER A 298 0.22 -25.00 -0.32
N GLY A 299 0.56 -24.51 0.89
CA GLY A 299 1.80 -24.79 1.62
C GLY A 299 2.87 -23.71 1.55
N THR A 300 2.65 -22.60 0.87
CA THR A 300 3.60 -21.48 0.82
C THR A 300 3.50 -20.63 2.09
N ASN A 301 4.62 -20.40 2.77
CA ASN A 301 4.74 -19.52 3.93
C ASN A 301 5.62 -18.34 3.57
N VAL A 302 5.20 -17.14 3.96
CA VAL A 302 5.96 -15.89 3.80
C VAL A 302 6.03 -15.18 5.13
N HIS A 303 7.24 -14.79 5.53
CA HIS A 303 7.45 -13.89 6.65
C HIS A 303 8.23 -12.67 6.17
N MET A 304 7.73 -11.46 6.50
CA MET A 304 8.32 -10.21 6.02
C MET A 304 8.38 -9.19 7.15
N ILE A 305 9.52 -8.50 7.27
CA ILE A 305 9.82 -7.56 8.35
C ILE A 305 9.86 -6.15 7.79
N PHE A 306 9.15 -5.25 8.46
CA PHE A 306 9.04 -3.85 8.11
C PHE A 306 9.60 -2.96 9.22
N GLU A 307 10.17 -1.84 8.82
CA GLU A 307 10.67 -0.78 9.69
C GLU A 307 9.94 0.52 9.36
N GLU A 308 9.70 1.37 10.36
CA GLU A 308 9.10 2.69 10.15
C GLU A 308 9.91 3.50 9.13
N ALA A 309 9.24 4.41 8.43
CA ALA A 309 9.88 5.31 7.49
C ALA A 309 10.97 6.17 8.16
N PRO A 310 12.04 6.52 7.43
CA PRO A 310 13.03 7.49 7.92
C PRO A 310 12.35 8.80 8.30
N SER A 311 12.85 9.48 9.33
CA SER A 311 12.38 10.84 9.64
C SER A 311 12.56 11.73 8.41
N LYS A 312 11.50 12.36 7.96
CA LYS A 312 11.61 13.37 6.88
C LYS A 312 12.61 14.44 7.33
N LYS A 313 13.61 14.71 6.49
CA LYS A 313 14.42 15.92 6.67
C LYS A 313 13.45 17.09 6.46
N GLN A 314 13.35 17.97 7.42
CA GLN A 314 12.72 19.27 7.18
C GLN A 314 13.51 19.92 6.02
N SER A 315 12.86 20.14 4.89
CA SER A 315 13.43 21.00 3.86
C SER A 315 13.45 22.42 4.42
N ASP A 316 14.51 23.15 4.18
CA ASP A 316 14.51 24.58 4.39
C ASP A 316 13.34 25.17 3.59
N GLU A 317 12.44 25.85 4.28
CA GLU A 317 11.27 26.45 3.65
C GLU A 317 11.76 27.58 2.74
N ILE A 318 11.65 27.39 1.42
CA ILE A 318 11.92 28.46 0.47
C ILE A 318 10.85 29.52 0.70
N ALA A 319 11.27 30.78 0.84
CA ALA A 319 10.33 31.87 1.04
C ALA A 319 9.34 32.02 -0.12
N ALA A 320 8.07 32.31 0.17
CA ALA A 320 7.09 32.66 -0.86
C ALA A 320 7.57 33.85 -1.71
N PRO A 321 7.07 34.05 -2.93
CA PRO A 321 5.84 33.47 -3.48
C PRO A 321 6.02 32.09 -4.13
N TYR A 322 4.93 31.31 -4.13
CA TYR A 322 4.86 30.01 -4.80
C TYR A 322 3.88 30.05 -5.97
N HIS A 323 3.99 29.07 -6.89
CA HIS A 323 3.03 28.89 -7.96
C HIS A 323 2.10 27.71 -7.64
N PHE A 324 0.84 28.02 -7.35
CA PHE A 324 -0.23 27.03 -7.30
C PHE A 324 -0.74 26.80 -8.72
N VAL A 325 -0.73 25.55 -9.21
CA VAL A 325 -1.10 25.22 -10.57
C VAL A 325 -2.11 24.06 -10.61
N LEU A 326 -3.13 24.20 -11.45
CA LEU A 326 -4.05 23.12 -11.80
C LEU A 326 -4.07 22.93 -13.32
N SER A 327 -4.41 21.71 -13.77
CA SER A 327 -4.67 21.47 -15.17
C SER A 327 -5.72 20.37 -15.38
N ALA A 328 -6.45 20.43 -16.49
CA ALA A 328 -7.46 19.47 -16.87
C ALA A 328 -7.60 19.37 -18.39
N LYS A 329 -8.37 18.37 -18.86
CA LYS A 329 -8.61 18.13 -20.29
C LYS A 329 -9.48 19.20 -20.95
N ASP A 330 -10.34 19.86 -20.17
CA ASP A 330 -11.22 20.93 -20.60
C ASP A 330 -11.49 21.91 -19.45
N VAL A 331 -12.10 23.06 -19.77
CA VAL A 331 -12.39 24.12 -18.80
C VAL A 331 -13.40 23.65 -17.73
N THR A 332 -14.37 22.83 -18.10
CA THR A 332 -15.38 22.31 -17.16
C THR A 332 -14.70 21.38 -16.14
N ALA A 333 -13.85 20.48 -16.60
CA ALA A 333 -13.06 19.60 -15.74
C ALA A 333 -12.11 20.41 -14.85
N LEU A 334 -11.51 21.50 -15.35
CA LEU A 334 -10.64 22.38 -14.57
C LEU A 334 -11.42 23.09 -13.45
N LYS A 335 -12.62 23.62 -13.72
CA LYS A 335 -13.50 24.20 -12.71
C LYS A 335 -13.94 23.18 -11.67
N ASN A 336 -14.32 21.97 -12.09
CA ASN A 336 -14.69 20.89 -11.18
C ASN A 336 -13.52 20.48 -10.28
N THR A 337 -12.31 20.46 -10.83
CA THR A 337 -11.07 20.20 -10.05
C THR A 337 -10.83 21.31 -9.02
N ALA A 338 -10.94 22.58 -9.43
CA ALA A 338 -10.83 23.73 -8.52
C ALA A 338 -11.86 23.66 -7.38
N GLN A 339 -13.11 23.32 -7.70
CA GLN A 339 -14.17 23.15 -6.71
C GLN A 339 -13.87 22.05 -5.69
N LYS A 340 -13.34 20.90 -6.16
CA LYS A 340 -12.93 19.80 -5.28
C LYS A 340 -11.80 20.22 -4.33
N TYR A 341 -10.80 20.94 -4.83
CA TYR A 341 -9.75 21.46 -3.97
C TYR A 341 -10.30 22.37 -2.87
N LEU A 342 -11.26 23.24 -3.17
CA LEU A 342 -11.90 24.09 -2.18
C LEU A 342 -12.69 23.31 -1.12
N SER A 343 -13.43 22.26 -1.54
CA SER A 343 -14.39 21.57 -0.66
C SER A 343 -13.80 20.38 0.10
N GLU A 344 -12.76 19.72 -0.43
CA GLU A 344 -12.28 18.43 0.06
C GLU A 344 -10.86 18.50 0.64
N THR A 345 -10.12 19.61 0.44
CA THR A 345 -8.73 19.72 0.91
C THR A 345 -8.67 20.27 2.32
N ASP A 346 -8.06 19.52 3.22
CA ASP A 346 -7.67 20.03 4.53
C ASP A 346 -6.34 20.80 4.39
N TRP A 347 -6.47 22.08 4.14
CA TRP A 347 -5.34 22.98 3.90
C TRP A 347 -4.39 23.14 5.09
N GLN A 348 -4.82 22.77 6.29
CA GLN A 348 -4.03 22.95 7.52
C GLN A 348 -3.02 21.82 7.76
N GLN A 349 -3.15 20.70 7.08
CA GLN A 349 -2.27 19.55 7.26
C GLN A 349 -0.93 19.67 6.52
N ASN A 350 -0.82 20.54 5.52
CA ASN A 350 0.36 20.65 4.68
C ASN A 350 0.82 22.10 4.57
N SER A 351 2.12 22.32 4.40
CA SER A 351 2.66 23.65 4.14
C SER A 351 2.31 24.11 2.72
N LEU A 352 2.27 25.43 2.52
CA LEU A 352 2.00 26.03 1.22
C LEU A 352 3.01 25.57 0.15
N SER A 353 4.28 25.44 0.54
CA SER A 353 5.36 24.96 -0.33
C SER A 353 5.14 23.51 -0.78
N GLU A 354 4.73 22.61 0.14
CA GLU A 354 4.45 21.20 -0.18
C GLU A 354 3.26 21.04 -1.12
N ILE A 355 2.19 21.81 -0.91
CA ILE A 355 1.03 21.83 -1.79
C ILE A 355 1.45 22.24 -3.21
N CYS A 356 2.11 23.38 -3.34
CA CYS A 356 2.54 23.91 -4.64
C CYS A 356 3.54 22.99 -5.33
N TYR A 357 4.52 22.46 -4.61
CA TYR A 357 5.47 21.48 -5.14
C TYR A 357 4.78 20.22 -5.67
N THR A 358 3.86 19.67 -4.91
CA THR A 358 3.11 18.46 -5.30
C THR A 358 2.32 18.70 -6.59
N LEU A 359 1.65 19.84 -6.70
CA LEU A 359 0.86 20.17 -7.89
C LEU A 359 1.75 20.36 -9.14
N GLN A 360 2.93 20.92 -8.97
CA GLN A 360 3.86 21.16 -10.07
C GLN A 360 4.57 19.88 -10.55
N THR A 361 4.87 18.94 -9.64
CA THR A 361 5.74 17.81 -9.93
C THR A 361 4.99 16.47 -10.03
N ALA A 362 3.93 16.27 -9.24
CA ALA A 362 3.27 14.99 -9.07
C ALA A 362 1.84 14.92 -9.69
N ARG A 363 1.52 15.85 -10.60
CA ARG A 363 0.24 15.85 -11.32
C ARG A 363 0.47 15.92 -12.83
N ASN A 364 -0.45 15.29 -13.58
CA ASN A 364 -0.43 15.35 -15.04
C ASN A 364 -0.63 16.80 -15.50
N LYS A 365 0.09 17.17 -16.56
CA LYS A 365 0.00 18.50 -17.17
C LYS A 365 -0.89 18.39 -18.41
N TRP A 366 -2.14 18.82 -18.26
CA TRP A 366 -3.13 18.88 -19.32
C TRP A 366 -3.10 20.24 -20.05
N GLU A 367 -3.85 20.35 -21.14
CA GLU A 367 -3.89 21.53 -22.02
C GLU A 367 -4.46 22.76 -21.32
N HIS A 368 -5.61 22.62 -20.66
CA HIS A 368 -6.23 23.70 -19.90
C HIS A 368 -5.58 23.87 -18.53
N ARG A 369 -5.01 25.03 -18.27
CA ARG A 369 -4.20 25.30 -17.08
C ARG A 369 -4.68 26.54 -16.34
N LEU A 370 -4.59 26.49 -15.03
CA LEU A 370 -4.78 27.60 -14.11
C LEU A 370 -3.51 27.77 -13.30
N ALA A 371 -3.03 28.99 -13.15
CA ALA A 371 -1.91 29.34 -12.29
C ALA A 371 -2.29 30.50 -11.37
N ILE A 372 -1.92 30.40 -10.10
CA ILE A 372 -2.11 31.43 -9.07
C ILE A 372 -0.76 31.64 -8.39
N VAL A 373 -0.32 32.90 -8.26
CA VAL A 373 0.85 33.25 -7.45
C VAL A 373 0.39 33.47 -6.03
N VAL A 374 0.97 32.74 -5.07
CA VAL A 374 0.44 32.65 -3.70
C VAL A 374 1.53 32.91 -2.65
N ASN A 375 1.20 33.70 -1.65
CA ASN A 375 1.98 33.91 -0.45
C ASN A 375 1.32 33.27 0.79
N SER A 376 0.05 32.90 0.68
CA SER A 376 -0.74 32.34 1.76
C SER A 376 -1.77 31.32 1.22
N LEU A 377 -2.32 30.50 2.10
CA LEU A 377 -3.45 29.62 1.77
C LEU A 377 -4.68 30.42 1.35
N GLN A 378 -4.87 31.62 1.89
CA GLN A 378 -6.00 32.48 1.51
C GLN A 378 -5.91 32.93 0.05
N ASP A 379 -4.71 33.16 -0.50
CA ASP A 379 -4.54 33.49 -1.91
C ASP A 379 -5.02 32.37 -2.83
N ILE A 380 -4.80 31.11 -2.43
CA ILE A 380 -5.33 29.94 -3.16
C ILE A 380 -6.86 29.98 -3.16
N ILE A 381 -7.45 30.11 -1.98
CA ILE A 381 -8.92 30.09 -1.79
C ILE A 381 -9.57 31.22 -2.60
N ASP A 382 -9.03 32.43 -2.51
CA ASP A 382 -9.55 33.59 -3.24
C ASP A 382 -9.42 33.42 -4.76
N GLY A 383 -8.23 33.01 -5.24
CA GLY A 383 -7.99 32.81 -6.67
C GLY A 383 -8.83 31.69 -7.27
N LEU A 384 -9.06 30.59 -6.52
CA LEU A 384 -9.94 29.51 -6.95
C LEU A 384 -11.41 29.95 -7.00
N ASN A 385 -11.88 30.72 -6.00
CA ASN A 385 -13.23 31.25 -6.00
C ASN A 385 -13.48 32.21 -7.17
N ASP A 386 -12.55 33.14 -7.41
CA ASP A 386 -12.65 34.09 -8.54
C ASP A 386 -12.69 33.32 -9.88
N PHE A 387 -11.85 32.30 -10.06
CA PHE A 387 -11.83 31.46 -11.25
C PHE A 387 -13.14 30.68 -11.48
N ILE A 388 -13.69 30.05 -10.42
CA ILE A 388 -14.91 29.26 -10.53
C ILE A 388 -16.11 30.14 -10.91
N GLN A 389 -16.15 31.36 -10.36
CA GLN A 389 -17.23 32.32 -10.58
C GLN A 389 -17.06 33.18 -11.84
N ASP A 390 -16.02 32.93 -12.65
CA ASP A 390 -15.66 33.73 -13.83
C ASP A 390 -15.43 35.22 -13.52
N ILE A 391 -14.95 35.55 -12.31
CA ILE A 391 -14.61 36.90 -11.92
C ILE A 391 -13.24 37.26 -12.49
N PRO A 392 -13.14 38.26 -13.40
CA PRO A 392 -11.85 38.71 -13.89
C PRO A 392 -10.96 39.21 -12.75
N SER A 393 -9.77 38.67 -12.60
CA SER A 393 -8.90 38.98 -11.47
C SER A 393 -7.42 38.84 -11.92
N GLU A 394 -6.56 39.72 -11.38
CA GLU A 394 -5.11 39.60 -11.54
C GLU A 394 -4.51 38.48 -10.66
N LYS A 395 -5.32 37.86 -9.79
CA LYS A 395 -4.89 36.79 -8.89
C LYS A 395 -4.59 35.51 -9.60
N TYR A 396 -5.16 35.27 -10.78
CA TYR A 396 -4.96 34.03 -11.54
C TYR A 396 -4.72 34.27 -13.02
N ALA A 397 -4.02 33.32 -13.64
CA ALA A 397 -3.85 33.24 -15.07
C ALA A 397 -4.40 31.92 -15.61
N ILE A 398 -5.05 31.97 -16.78
CA ILE A 398 -5.55 30.79 -17.48
C ILE A 398 -4.79 30.68 -18.81
N SER A 399 -4.44 29.46 -19.18
CA SER A 399 -3.89 29.20 -20.50
C SER A 399 -4.48 27.92 -21.08
N ASN A 400 -4.58 27.90 -22.41
CA ASN A 400 -4.87 26.72 -23.20
C ASN A 400 -3.66 26.52 -24.11
N THR A 401 -2.74 25.64 -23.73
CA THR A 401 -1.47 25.43 -24.44
C THR A 401 -1.46 24.06 -25.08
N GLU A 402 -1.38 24.02 -26.40
CA GLU A 402 -1.01 22.80 -27.11
C GLU A 402 0.45 22.41 -26.78
N SER A 403 0.75 21.12 -26.80
CA SER A 403 2.11 20.63 -26.60
C SER A 403 3.01 21.10 -27.74
N GLY A 404 4.19 21.66 -27.42
CA GLY A 404 5.20 22.06 -28.40
C GLY A 404 5.29 23.57 -28.68
N ALA A 405 4.69 24.41 -27.82
CA ALA A 405 4.88 25.86 -27.91
C ALA A 405 6.35 26.24 -27.75
N GLU A 406 6.84 27.08 -28.62
CA GLU A 406 8.20 27.65 -28.54
C GLU A 406 8.27 28.71 -27.44
N THR A 407 9.42 28.81 -26.77
CA THR A 407 9.67 29.83 -25.75
C THR A 407 10.32 31.06 -26.38
N ALA A 408 9.71 32.22 -26.21
CA ALA A 408 10.29 33.51 -26.65
C ALA A 408 10.76 34.31 -25.42
N PHE A 409 11.99 34.79 -25.46
CA PHE A 409 12.53 35.72 -24.47
C PHE A 409 12.40 37.14 -24.99
N LEU A 410 11.73 37.99 -24.20
CA LEU A 410 11.54 39.40 -24.51
C LEU A 410 12.42 40.26 -23.61
N PHE A 411 13.30 41.04 -24.20
CA PHE A 411 14.13 41.98 -23.47
C PHE A 411 13.63 43.39 -23.69
N THR A 412 13.53 44.17 -22.60
CA THR A 412 13.08 45.54 -22.66
C THR A 412 14.15 46.43 -23.30
N GLY A 413 13.70 47.42 -24.10
CA GLY A 413 14.59 48.42 -24.68
C GLY A 413 14.89 49.61 -23.74
N GLN A 414 15.66 50.58 -24.23
CA GLN A 414 15.97 51.82 -23.52
C GLN A 414 14.68 52.57 -23.16
N GLY A 415 14.56 53.02 -21.92
CA GLY A 415 13.40 53.76 -21.40
C GLY A 415 12.46 52.92 -20.51
N ALA A 416 12.70 51.62 -20.44
CA ALA A 416 11.90 50.74 -19.55
C ALA A 416 12.43 50.63 -18.11
N GLN A 417 13.55 51.32 -17.81
CA GLN A 417 14.21 51.25 -16.50
C GLN A 417 13.41 51.98 -15.44
N TYR A 418 13.31 51.37 -14.24
CA TYR A 418 12.75 51.99 -13.05
C TYR A 418 13.59 51.59 -11.84
N TYR A 419 13.48 52.38 -10.77
CA TYR A 419 14.22 52.12 -9.53
C TYR A 419 13.81 50.77 -8.91
N GLY A 420 14.81 49.94 -8.60
CA GLY A 420 14.57 48.60 -8.06
C GLY A 420 14.20 47.55 -9.13
N MET A 421 14.29 47.86 -10.43
CA MET A 421 14.09 46.90 -11.51
C MET A 421 15.00 45.68 -11.32
N CYS A 422 14.42 44.49 -11.32
CA CYS A 422 15.09 43.20 -11.08
C CYS A 422 15.72 43.01 -9.68
N GLN A 423 15.50 43.92 -8.74
CA GLN A 423 16.05 43.79 -7.39
C GLN A 423 15.58 42.47 -6.72
N SER A 424 14.31 42.15 -6.80
CA SER A 424 13.76 40.91 -6.27
C SER A 424 14.36 39.65 -6.92
N MET A 425 14.66 39.71 -8.22
CA MET A 425 15.33 38.60 -8.90
C MET A 425 16.80 38.47 -8.43
N TYR A 426 17.50 39.58 -8.28
CA TYR A 426 18.87 39.57 -7.78
C TYR A 426 19.00 39.08 -6.34
N GLU A 427 18.03 39.41 -5.48
CA GLU A 427 18.01 38.99 -4.07
C GLU A 427 17.63 37.53 -3.87
N ASN A 428 16.82 36.93 -4.76
CA ASN A 428 16.24 35.59 -4.57
C ASN A 428 16.84 34.49 -5.47
N PHE A 429 17.66 34.86 -6.48
CA PHE A 429 18.29 33.89 -7.37
C PHE A 429 19.80 34.08 -7.39
N GLU A 430 20.54 33.01 -7.09
CA GLU A 430 21.99 32.97 -7.31
C GLU A 430 22.28 33.03 -8.84
N VAL A 431 23.08 33.99 -9.28
CA VAL A 431 23.51 34.15 -10.66
C VAL A 431 24.93 33.63 -10.81
#